data_5eef10561e80f9eaff848dd38c9cdca6
#
_entry.id   5eef10561e80f9eaff848dd38c9cdca6
#
_cell.length_a   1.000
_cell.length_b   1.000
_cell.length_c   1.000
_cell.angle_alpha   90.00
_cell.angle_beta   90.00
_cell.angle_gamma   90.00
#
_symmetry.space_group_name_H-M   'P 1'
#
loop_
_entity.id
_entity.type
_entity.pdbx_description
1 polymer ?
#
loop_
_entity_poly.entity_id
_entity_poly.type
_entity_poly.pdbx_seq_one_letter_code
_entity_poly.pdbx_strand_id
1 'polypeptide(L)'
;MTTQPDSGPDRPDGRQGRLPRSARRHQLLQAARAIFVARGYHAAAMDEIADRAGVSKPVLYQHFPGKRELYFALLDEQVKHLSQRMVTALQATTDNKERVHGAIAAYFEFVDGEGEAFRLLWESDLRNDPEVHAKVEKAFAAIVSALADTINSESGAGPAQSMLLSAGLTGLAEISARWWLERRNDQASDLSKDEAIALMSALAWRGISGFPLQSDLRLDVARTEASSTSPVAPPG
;
A
#
# COMPACT_ATOMS: atom_id res chain seq x y z
N MET A 1 28.21 -50.11 -53.74
CA MET A 1 27.67 -48.75 -54.09
C MET A 1 26.56 -48.48 -53.09
N THR A 2 26.95 -47.89 -51.97
CA THR A 2 26.04 -47.68 -50.81
C THR A 2 25.76 -46.18 -50.73
N THR A 3 24.56 -45.77 -51.01
CA THR A 3 24.09 -44.41 -50.96
C THR A 3 23.72 -44.05 -49.50
N GLN A 4 24.40 -43.07 -48.97
CA GLN A 4 24.19 -42.46 -47.67
C GLN A 4 23.04 -41.44 -47.75
N PRO A 5 22.08 -41.36 -46.84
CA PRO A 5 21.07 -40.31 -46.83
C PRO A 5 21.64 -39.04 -46.20
N ASP A 6 21.46 -37.94 -46.91
CA ASP A 6 21.77 -36.57 -46.57
C ASP A 6 20.95 -36.11 -45.36
N SER A 7 21.66 -35.79 -44.26
CA SER A 7 21.07 -35.20 -43.04
C SER A 7 21.05 -33.67 -43.24
N GLY A 8 19.89 -33.15 -43.65
CA GLY A 8 19.64 -31.72 -43.70
C GLY A 8 19.70 -31.11 -42.28
N PRO A 9 20.11 -29.80 -42.19
CA PRO A 9 20.30 -29.14 -40.90
C PRO A 9 18.97 -28.98 -40.17
N ASP A 10 18.97 -29.46 -38.92
CA ASP A 10 17.92 -29.29 -37.92
C ASP A 10 17.64 -27.79 -37.72
N ARG A 11 16.48 -27.32 -38.16
CA ARG A 11 16.00 -25.97 -37.88
C ARG A 11 15.62 -25.89 -36.45
N PRO A 12 16.16 -24.96 -35.62
CA PRO A 12 15.73 -24.77 -34.26
C PRO A 12 14.26 -24.38 -34.27
N ASP A 13 13.44 -25.24 -33.70
CA ASP A 13 11.99 -25.09 -33.52
C ASP A 13 11.73 -23.89 -32.61
N GLY A 14 11.50 -22.72 -33.21
CA GLY A 14 11.25 -21.44 -32.56
C GLY A 14 9.87 -21.37 -31.88
N ARG A 15 9.49 -22.38 -31.15
CA ARG A 15 8.38 -22.32 -30.20
C ARG A 15 8.85 -21.64 -28.93
N GLN A 16 8.97 -20.32 -28.95
CA GLN A 16 8.88 -19.53 -27.71
C GLN A 16 7.54 -19.87 -27.09
N GLY A 17 7.57 -20.71 -26.03
CA GLY A 17 6.40 -21.23 -25.36
C GLY A 17 5.46 -20.08 -24.99
N ARG A 18 4.21 -20.16 -25.44
CA ARG A 18 3.16 -19.19 -25.16
C ARG A 18 3.04 -19.03 -23.64
N LEU A 19 3.40 -17.86 -23.11
CA LEU A 19 3.34 -17.58 -21.69
C LEU A 19 1.94 -17.92 -21.14
N PRO A 20 1.84 -18.53 -19.95
CA PRO A 20 0.58 -18.73 -19.26
C PRO A 20 -0.19 -17.41 -19.14
N ARG A 21 -1.52 -17.48 -19.14
CA ARG A 21 -2.39 -16.28 -19.10
C ARG A 21 -2.07 -15.36 -17.91
N SER A 22 -1.78 -15.94 -16.74
CA SER A 22 -1.39 -15.20 -15.53
C SER A 22 -0.04 -14.48 -15.69
N ALA A 23 0.97 -15.14 -16.24
CA ALA A 23 2.27 -14.56 -16.51
C ALA A 23 2.18 -13.41 -17.53
N ARG A 24 1.37 -13.60 -18.59
CA ARG A 24 1.10 -12.55 -19.57
C ARG A 24 0.40 -11.35 -18.95
N ARG A 25 -0.61 -11.59 -18.09
CA ARG A 25 -1.30 -10.53 -17.36
C ARG A 25 -0.33 -9.73 -16.48
N HIS A 26 0.55 -10.39 -15.76
CA HIS A 26 1.58 -9.72 -14.94
C HIS A 26 2.54 -8.89 -15.80
N GLN A 27 3.03 -9.43 -16.92
CA GLN A 27 3.87 -8.69 -17.87
C GLN A 27 3.19 -7.40 -18.35
N LEU A 28 1.90 -7.46 -18.68
CA LEU A 28 1.12 -6.30 -19.12
C LEU A 28 0.97 -5.26 -18.00
N LEU A 29 0.75 -5.67 -16.76
CA LEU A 29 0.66 -4.79 -15.61
C LEU A 29 1.99 -4.09 -15.31
N GLN A 30 3.13 -4.79 -15.44
CA GLN A 30 4.46 -4.19 -15.29
C GLN A 30 4.74 -3.12 -16.38
N ALA A 31 4.38 -3.41 -17.63
CA ALA A 31 4.52 -2.43 -18.71
C ALA A 31 3.61 -1.21 -18.50
N ALA A 32 2.37 -1.45 -18.09
CA ALA A 32 1.40 -0.40 -17.79
C ALA A 32 1.87 0.50 -16.65
N ARG A 33 2.39 -0.09 -15.55
CA ARG A 33 2.97 0.65 -14.42
C ARG A 33 4.01 1.65 -14.90
N ALA A 34 4.99 1.16 -15.66
CA ALA A 34 6.07 2.01 -16.14
C ALA A 34 5.61 3.17 -17.05
N ILE A 35 4.58 2.94 -17.88
CA ILE A 35 4.04 3.99 -18.76
C ILE A 35 3.20 4.98 -17.97
N PHE A 36 2.32 4.51 -17.06
CA PHE A 36 1.50 5.41 -16.24
C PHE A 36 2.35 6.29 -15.31
N VAL A 37 3.40 5.74 -14.73
CA VAL A 37 4.34 6.50 -13.89
C VAL A 37 5.06 7.57 -14.70
N ALA A 38 5.55 7.23 -15.89
CA ALA A 38 6.33 8.14 -16.72
C ALA A 38 5.48 9.27 -17.35
N ARG A 39 4.20 9.01 -17.64
CA ARG A 39 3.36 9.91 -18.45
C ARG A 39 2.08 10.38 -17.76
N GLY A 40 1.73 9.81 -16.62
CA GLY A 40 0.42 9.97 -16.01
C GLY A 40 -0.67 9.17 -16.75
N TYR A 41 -1.86 9.10 -16.13
CA TYR A 41 -2.97 8.32 -16.70
C TYR A 41 -3.46 8.89 -18.04
N HIS A 42 -3.66 10.22 -18.15
CA HIS A 42 -4.27 10.81 -19.34
C HIS A 42 -3.40 10.68 -20.59
N ALA A 43 -2.10 10.94 -20.46
CA ALA A 43 -1.18 10.91 -21.60
C ALA A 43 -0.72 9.50 -21.99
N ALA A 44 -0.88 8.50 -21.13
CA ALA A 44 -0.54 7.12 -21.42
C ALA A 44 -1.45 6.54 -22.52
N ALA A 45 -0.84 5.87 -23.52
CA ALA A 45 -1.55 5.22 -24.62
C ALA A 45 -1.49 3.69 -24.49
N MET A 46 -2.59 3.00 -24.79
CA MET A 46 -2.64 1.53 -24.81
C MET A 46 -1.64 0.93 -25.80
N ASP A 47 -1.41 1.60 -26.91
CA ASP A 47 -0.44 1.18 -27.92
C ASP A 47 0.98 1.12 -27.37
N GLU A 48 1.38 2.16 -26.67
CA GLU A 48 2.68 2.28 -26.03
C GLU A 48 2.89 1.22 -24.94
N ILE A 49 1.82 0.89 -24.21
CA ILE A 49 1.84 -0.20 -23.23
C ILE A 49 2.02 -1.56 -23.91
N ALA A 50 1.34 -1.80 -25.04
CA ALA A 50 1.50 -3.03 -25.82
C ALA A 50 2.91 -3.18 -26.37
N ASP A 51 3.47 -2.10 -26.94
CA ASP A 51 4.84 -2.07 -27.47
C ASP A 51 5.86 -2.33 -26.36
N ARG A 52 5.72 -1.67 -25.20
CA ARG A 52 6.60 -1.88 -24.05
C ARG A 52 6.51 -3.31 -23.49
N ALA A 53 5.32 -3.91 -23.54
CA ALA A 53 5.11 -5.29 -23.12
C ALA A 53 5.57 -6.30 -24.17
N GLY A 54 5.96 -5.88 -25.38
CA GLY A 54 6.35 -6.77 -26.48
C GLY A 54 5.19 -7.65 -26.97
N VAL A 55 3.95 -7.11 -26.96
CA VAL A 55 2.76 -7.83 -27.43
C VAL A 55 2.00 -7.03 -28.49
N SER A 56 1.19 -7.72 -29.29
CA SER A 56 0.27 -7.03 -30.19
C SER A 56 -0.90 -6.40 -29.45
N LYS A 57 -1.45 -5.30 -29.99
CA LYS A 57 -2.64 -4.61 -29.45
C LYS A 57 -3.82 -5.57 -29.14
N PRO A 58 -4.21 -6.49 -30.04
CA PRO A 58 -5.26 -7.46 -29.73
C PRO A 58 -4.99 -8.31 -28.49
N VAL A 59 -3.73 -8.68 -28.23
CA VAL A 59 -3.36 -9.43 -27.02
C VAL A 59 -3.57 -8.59 -25.77
N LEU A 60 -3.19 -7.31 -25.78
CA LEU A 60 -3.46 -6.40 -24.65
C LEU A 60 -4.97 -6.27 -24.40
N TYR A 61 -5.77 -6.01 -25.45
CA TYR A 61 -7.22 -5.85 -25.33
C TYR A 61 -7.96 -7.14 -24.93
N GLN A 62 -7.40 -8.34 -25.20
CA GLN A 62 -7.92 -9.59 -24.67
C GLN A 62 -7.79 -9.73 -23.13
N HIS A 63 -6.80 -9.06 -22.55
CA HIS A 63 -6.58 -9.05 -21.09
C HIS A 63 -7.26 -7.89 -20.39
N PHE A 64 -7.31 -6.72 -21.03
CA PHE A 64 -7.84 -5.49 -20.47
C PHE A 64 -8.63 -4.74 -21.57
N PRO A 65 -9.96 -4.68 -21.46
CA PRO A 65 -10.82 -4.07 -22.47
C PRO A 65 -10.50 -2.61 -22.75
N GLY A 66 -9.90 -1.91 -21.78
CA GLY A 66 -9.53 -0.51 -21.93
C GLY A 66 -8.47 -0.06 -20.92
N LYS A 67 -8.06 1.20 -21.06
CA LYS A 67 -7.05 1.84 -20.22
C LYS A 67 -7.49 1.91 -18.75
N ARG A 68 -8.79 2.13 -18.52
CA ARG A 68 -9.37 2.23 -17.18
C ARG A 68 -9.31 0.90 -16.44
N GLU A 69 -9.70 -0.20 -17.07
CA GLU A 69 -9.65 -1.54 -16.50
C GLU A 69 -8.22 -2.00 -16.23
N LEU A 70 -7.30 -1.63 -17.11
CA LEU A 70 -5.87 -1.88 -16.91
C LEU A 70 -5.33 -1.11 -15.70
N TYR A 71 -5.70 0.17 -15.58
CA TYR A 71 -5.31 1.01 -14.46
C TYR A 71 -5.89 0.48 -13.13
N PHE A 72 -7.16 0.12 -13.09
CA PHE A 72 -7.78 -0.47 -11.89
C PHE A 72 -7.16 -1.79 -11.49
N ALA A 73 -6.82 -2.64 -12.46
CA ALA A 73 -6.13 -3.89 -12.16
C ALA A 73 -4.72 -3.65 -11.58
N LEU A 74 -4.04 -2.60 -12.01
CA LEU A 74 -2.77 -2.18 -11.45
C LEU A 74 -2.94 -1.67 -10.00
N LEU A 75 -3.95 -0.82 -9.74
CA LEU A 75 -4.27 -0.37 -8.38
C LEU A 75 -4.56 -1.56 -7.45
N ASP A 76 -5.40 -2.51 -7.89
CA ASP A 76 -5.74 -3.69 -7.11
C ASP A 76 -4.50 -4.54 -6.76
N GLU A 77 -3.53 -4.66 -7.69
CA GLU A 77 -2.26 -5.35 -7.45
C GLU A 77 -1.42 -4.63 -6.39
N GLN A 78 -1.29 -3.31 -6.49
CA GLN A 78 -0.50 -2.51 -5.54
C GLN A 78 -1.10 -2.53 -4.13
N VAL A 79 -2.40 -2.36 -4.03
CA VAL A 79 -3.14 -2.47 -2.78
C VAL A 79 -2.94 -3.84 -2.13
N LYS A 80 -3.05 -4.90 -2.92
CA LYS A 80 -2.82 -6.27 -2.43
C LYS A 80 -1.39 -6.46 -1.93
N HIS A 81 -0.41 -5.94 -2.63
CA HIS A 81 1.00 -6.02 -2.22
C HIS A 81 1.23 -5.30 -0.87
N LEU A 82 0.74 -4.08 -0.72
CA LEU A 82 0.84 -3.35 0.55
C LEU A 82 0.16 -4.11 1.68
N SER A 83 -1.08 -4.56 1.49
CA SER A 83 -1.82 -5.32 2.50
C SER A 83 -1.08 -6.60 2.92
N GLN A 84 -0.52 -7.35 1.97
CA GLN A 84 0.25 -8.55 2.26
C GLN A 84 1.52 -8.25 3.04
N ARG A 85 2.27 -7.20 2.71
CA ARG A 85 3.47 -6.76 3.46
C ARG A 85 3.11 -6.40 4.89
N MET A 86 2.04 -5.63 5.09
CA MET A 86 1.56 -5.24 6.42
C MET A 86 1.18 -6.46 7.26
N VAL A 87 0.37 -7.37 6.72
CA VAL A 87 -0.03 -8.60 7.42
C VAL A 87 1.19 -9.46 7.76
N THR A 88 2.13 -9.62 6.83
CA THR A 88 3.36 -10.37 7.06
C THR A 88 4.19 -9.75 8.20
N ALA A 89 4.33 -8.43 8.23
CA ALA A 89 5.05 -7.73 9.28
C ALA A 89 4.40 -7.92 10.67
N LEU A 90 3.06 -7.85 10.74
CA LEU A 90 2.31 -8.06 11.98
C LEU A 90 2.41 -9.50 12.51
N GLN A 91 2.57 -10.48 11.61
CA GLN A 91 2.66 -11.91 11.95
C GLN A 91 4.10 -12.38 12.19
N ALA A 92 5.10 -11.60 11.85
CA ALA A 92 6.52 -11.99 11.93
C ALA A 92 7.05 -12.14 13.36
N THR A 93 6.38 -11.50 14.33
CA THR A 93 6.80 -11.49 15.73
C THR A 93 5.61 -11.45 16.67
N THR A 94 5.83 -11.82 17.93
CA THR A 94 4.84 -11.64 19.02
C THR A 94 5.14 -10.41 19.88
N ASP A 95 6.29 -9.75 19.69
CA ASP A 95 6.62 -8.50 20.36
C ASP A 95 5.91 -7.32 19.69
N ASN A 96 5.06 -6.63 20.46
CA ASN A 96 4.24 -5.54 19.93
C ASN A 96 5.06 -4.32 19.48
N LYS A 97 6.22 -4.08 20.09
CA LYS A 97 7.13 -3.01 19.64
C LYS A 97 7.75 -3.35 18.28
N GLU A 98 8.15 -4.60 18.09
CA GLU A 98 8.65 -5.08 16.80
C GLU A 98 7.55 -5.11 15.73
N ARG A 99 6.30 -5.45 16.09
CA ARG A 99 5.14 -5.37 15.18
C ARG A 99 4.92 -3.94 14.69
N VAL A 100 4.94 -2.95 15.60
CA VAL A 100 4.82 -1.54 15.23
C VAL A 100 5.94 -1.11 14.29
N HIS A 101 7.19 -1.46 14.64
CA HIS A 101 8.35 -1.16 13.79
C HIS A 101 8.21 -1.84 12.41
N GLY A 102 7.89 -3.12 12.37
CA GLY A 102 7.74 -3.89 11.14
C GLY A 102 6.62 -3.35 10.24
N ALA A 103 5.49 -2.94 10.80
CA ALA A 103 4.39 -2.35 10.04
C ALA A 103 4.78 -1.00 9.42
N ILE A 104 5.44 -0.13 10.18
CA ILE A 104 5.94 1.17 9.68
C ILE A 104 7.01 0.94 8.62
N ALA A 105 7.98 0.05 8.87
CA ALA A 105 9.01 -0.31 7.91
C ALA A 105 8.41 -0.84 6.61
N ALA A 106 7.44 -1.77 6.68
CA ALA A 106 6.76 -2.31 5.51
C ALA A 106 6.09 -1.24 4.65
N TYR A 107 5.53 -0.21 5.28
CA TYR A 107 4.93 0.91 4.57
C TYR A 107 5.98 1.80 3.87
N PHE A 108 7.06 2.16 4.58
CA PHE A 108 8.16 2.95 4.01
C PHE A 108 8.88 2.19 2.89
N GLU A 109 9.08 0.89 3.03
CA GLU A 109 9.67 0.04 1.99
C GLU A 109 8.77 -0.06 0.76
N PHE A 110 7.45 -0.15 0.96
CA PHE A 110 6.49 -0.11 -0.14
C PHE A 110 6.59 1.22 -0.90
N VAL A 111 6.61 2.32 -0.17
CA VAL A 111 6.71 3.67 -0.76
C VAL A 111 8.06 3.87 -1.47
N ASP A 112 9.16 3.38 -0.91
CA ASP A 112 10.51 3.49 -1.49
C ASP A 112 10.73 2.58 -2.71
N GLY A 113 10.37 1.30 -2.58
CA GLY A 113 10.60 0.29 -3.61
C GLY A 113 9.60 0.34 -4.76
N GLU A 114 8.36 0.65 -4.45
CA GLU A 114 7.26 0.79 -5.38
C GLU A 114 6.74 2.24 -5.44
N GLY A 115 7.58 3.21 -5.06
CA GLY A 115 7.21 4.62 -4.96
C GLY A 115 6.59 5.19 -6.22
N GLU A 116 6.96 4.63 -7.37
CA GLU A 116 6.28 4.90 -8.63
C GLU A 116 4.82 4.38 -8.61
N ALA A 117 4.56 3.23 -8.02
CA ALA A 117 3.22 2.69 -7.88
C ALA A 117 2.40 3.44 -6.81
N PHE A 118 3.08 3.89 -5.74
CA PHE A 118 2.49 4.79 -4.74
C PHE A 118 2.04 6.12 -5.37
N ARG A 119 2.83 6.68 -6.28
CA ARG A 119 2.44 7.89 -7.04
C ARG A 119 1.16 7.67 -7.84
N LEU A 120 0.95 6.49 -8.41
CA LEU A 120 -0.30 6.16 -9.10
C LEU A 120 -1.52 6.19 -8.18
N LEU A 121 -1.36 5.84 -6.90
CA LEU A 121 -2.44 5.88 -5.90
C LEU A 121 -2.74 7.31 -5.42
N TRP A 122 -1.70 8.12 -5.20
CA TRP A 122 -1.80 9.38 -4.47
C TRP A 122 -1.60 10.64 -5.32
N GLU A 123 -0.85 10.55 -6.42
CA GLU A 123 -0.53 11.70 -7.31
C GLU A 123 -1.20 11.57 -8.68
N SER A 124 -2.09 10.59 -8.86
CA SER A 124 -2.72 10.35 -10.14
C SER A 124 -3.72 11.46 -10.50
N ASP A 125 -3.79 11.78 -11.78
CA ASP A 125 -4.83 12.64 -12.38
C ASP A 125 -6.26 12.12 -12.10
N LEU A 126 -6.39 10.85 -11.68
CA LEU A 126 -7.63 10.20 -11.30
C LEU A 126 -7.91 10.24 -9.79
N ARG A 127 -7.15 10.99 -8.99
CA ARG A 127 -7.36 11.10 -7.54
C ARG A 127 -8.79 11.52 -7.18
N ASN A 128 -9.40 12.34 -8.02
CA ASN A 128 -10.78 12.83 -7.85
C ASN A 128 -11.82 11.90 -8.48
N ASP A 129 -11.42 10.78 -9.11
CA ASP A 129 -12.35 9.78 -9.63
C ASP A 129 -12.97 9.01 -8.46
N PRO A 130 -14.32 9.00 -8.30
CA PRO A 130 -14.98 8.37 -7.16
C PRO A 130 -14.70 6.87 -7.04
N GLU A 131 -14.47 6.17 -8.14
CA GLU A 131 -14.20 4.73 -8.14
C GLU A 131 -12.76 4.43 -7.72
N VAL A 132 -11.79 5.26 -8.14
CA VAL A 132 -10.41 5.20 -7.64
C VAL A 132 -10.39 5.46 -6.15
N HIS A 133 -11.06 6.51 -5.70
CA HIS A 133 -11.16 6.85 -4.28
C HIS A 133 -11.75 5.69 -3.47
N ALA A 134 -12.88 5.13 -3.89
CA ALA A 134 -13.51 4.00 -3.21
C ALA A 134 -12.62 2.75 -3.15
N LYS A 135 -11.82 2.49 -4.19
CA LYS A 135 -10.84 1.36 -4.16
C LYS A 135 -9.73 1.59 -3.14
N VAL A 136 -9.18 2.78 -3.11
CA VAL A 136 -8.13 3.15 -2.15
C VAL A 136 -8.67 3.09 -0.72
N GLU A 137 -9.83 3.69 -0.45
CA GLU A 137 -10.50 3.66 0.84
C GLU A 137 -10.78 2.22 1.33
N LYS A 138 -11.28 1.37 0.43
CA LYS A 138 -11.50 -0.05 0.75
C LYS A 138 -10.20 -0.77 1.16
N ALA A 139 -9.10 -0.44 0.50
CA ALA A 139 -7.79 -0.98 0.82
C ALA A 139 -7.31 -0.55 2.21
N PHE A 140 -7.43 0.74 2.48
CA PHE A 140 -7.12 1.31 3.79
C PHE A 140 -7.96 0.68 4.89
N ALA A 141 -9.27 0.58 4.69
CA ALA A 141 -10.17 -0.07 5.64
C ALA A 141 -9.75 -1.51 5.95
N ALA A 142 -9.27 -2.27 4.96
CA ALA A 142 -8.78 -3.63 5.17
C ALA A 142 -7.50 -3.68 6.02
N ILE A 143 -6.55 -2.75 5.79
CA ILE A 143 -5.32 -2.64 6.60
C ILE A 143 -5.67 -2.24 8.03
N VAL A 144 -6.53 -1.23 8.21
CA VAL A 144 -6.99 -0.76 9.52
C VAL A 144 -7.69 -1.88 10.28
N SER A 145 -8.56 -2.68 9.62
CA SER A 145 -9.23 -3.81 10.23
C SER A 145 -8.25 -4.89 10.71
N ALA A 146 -7.29 -5.29 9.89
CA ALA A 146 -6.29 -6.29 10.25
C ALA A 146 -5.42 -5.85 11.44
N LEU A 147 -5.05 -4.57 11.50
CA LEU A 147 -4.31 -4.01 12.64
C LEU A 147 -5.20 -3.92 13.88
N ALA A 148 -6.49 -3.56 13.73
CA ALA A 148 -7.45 -3.47 14.83
C ALA A 148 -7.68 -4.83 15.49
N ASP A 149 -7.76 -5.90 14.71
CA ASP A 149 -7.89 -7.27 15.23
C ASP A 149 -6.67 -7.63 16.11
N THR A 150 -5.47 -7.25 15.70
CA THR A 150 -4.24 -7.46 16.47
C THR A 150 -4.25 -6.63 17.76
N ILE A 151 -4.62 -5.36 17.73
CA ILE A 151 -4.69 -4.50 18.91
C ILE A 151 -5.76 -5.00 19.90
N ASN A 152 -6.93 -5.37 19.37
CA ASN A 152 -8.02 -5.88 20.21
C ASN A 152 -7.63 -7.16 20.97
N SER A 153 -6.95 -8.09 20.29
CA SER A 153 -6.52 -9.36 20.89
C SER A 153 -5.44 -9.20 21.96
N GLU A 154 -4.57 -8.19 21.82
CA GLU A 154 -3.38 -8.05 22.66
C GLU A 154 -3.53 -7.01 23.78
N SER A 155 -4.34 -5.96 23.58
CA SER A 155 -4.44 -4.84 24.53
C SER A 155 -5.70 -4.87 25.40
N GLY A 156 -6.68 -5.71 25.08
CA GLY A 156 -7.99 -5.68 25.73
C GLY A 156 -8.82 -4.42 25.44
N ALA A 157 -8.37 -3.58 24.49
CA ALA A 157 -9.14 -2.46 23.99
C ALA A 157 -10.41 -2.95 23.30
N GLY A 158 -11.52 -2.23 23.45
CA GLY A 158 -12.75 -2.59 22.76
C GLY A 158 -12.65 -2.38 21.23
N PRO A 159 -13.56 -2.99 20.43
CA PRO A 159 -13.47 -2.93 18.97
C PRO A 159 -13.39 -1.52 18.40
N ALA A 160 -14.19 -0.58 18.90
CA ALA A 160 -14.18 0.81 18.44
C ALA A 160 -12.87 1.54 18.74
N GLN A 161 -12.27 1.26 19.92
CA GLN A 161 -10.98 1.83 20.32
C GLN A 161 -9.85 1.27 19.46
N SER A 162 -9.85 -0.04 19.23
CA SER A 162 -8.86 -0.71 18.37
C SER A 162 -8.92 -0.19 16.93
N MET A 163 -10.12 0.05 16.39
CA MET A 163 -10.32 0.66 15.08
C MET A 163 -9.75 2.07 15.01
N LEU A 164 -10.03 2.92 16.02
CA LEU A 164 -9.53 4.29 16.07
C LEU A 164 -8.00 4.33 16.16
N LEU A 165 -7.41 3.52 17.05
CA LEU A 165 -5.95 3.42 17.17
C LEU A 165 -5.30 2.95 15.88
N SER A 166 -5.88 1.93 15.23
CA SER A 166 -5.39 1.40 13.95
C SER A 166 -5.45 2.43 12.84
N ALA A 167 -6.54 3.20 12.75
CA ALA A 167 -6.66 4.28 11.79
C ALA A 167 -5.58 5.36 12.01
N GLY A 168 -5.35 5.74 13.28
CA GLY A 168 -4.29 6.70 13.65
C GLY A 168 -2.89 6.21 13.28
N LEU A 169 -2.56 4.95 13.57
CA LEU A 169 -1.26 4.35 13.25
C LEU A 169 -1.05 4.20 11.74
N THR A 170 -2.08 3.79 11.01
CA THR A 170 -2.03 3.67 9.55
C THR A 170 -1.83 5.05 8.92
N GLY A 171 -2.58 6.07 9.37
CA GLY A 171 -2.40 7.45 8.90
C GLY A 171 -1.02 8.02 9.23
N LEU A 172 -0.47 7.72 10.42
CA LEU A 172 0.88 8.11 10.78
C LEU A 172 1.91 7.53 9.79
N ALA A 173 1.83 6.24 9.51
CA ALA A 173 2.76 5.59 8.57
C ALA A 173 2.61 6.16 7.15
N GLU A 174 1.37 6.33 6.68
CA GLU A 174 1.07 6.85 5.35
C GLU A 174 1.60 8.27 5.15
N ILE A 175 1.19 9.19 6.01
CA ILE A 175 1.53 10.62 5.86
C ILE A 175 3.04 10.83 6.01
N SER A 176 3.67 10.12 6.96
CA SER A 176 5.11 10.23 7.18
C SER A 176 5.93 9.68 6.01
N ALA A 177 5.56 8.50 5.48
CA ALA A 177 6.26 7.89 4.36
C ALA A 177 6.12 8.72 3.09
N ARG A 178 4.93 9.28 2.84
CA ARG A 178 4.69 10.18 1.70
C ARG A 178 5.53 11.46 1.82
N TRP A 179 5.50 12.12 2.97
CA TRP A 179 6.29 13.32 3.22
C TRP A 179 7.78 13.05 3.03
N TRP A 180 8.29 11.93 3.56
CA TRP A 180 9.68 11.52 3.40
C TRP A 180 10.05 11.32 1.92
N LEU A 181 9.19 10.62 1.13
CA LEU A 181 9.43 10.36 -0.28
C LEU A 181 9.48 11.66 -1.09
N GLU A 182 8.53 12.57 -0.87
CA GLU A 182 8.47 13.88 -1.53
C GLU A 182 9.76 14.67 -1.28
N ARG A 183 10.19 14.77 -0.01
CA ARG A 183 11.39 15.51 0.37
C ARG A 183 12.68 14.91 -0.13
N ARG A 184 12.77 13.59 -0.17
CA ARG A 184 13.90 12.88 -0.78
C ARG A 184 14.00 13.17 -2.28
N ASN A 185 12.90 13.14 -2.99
CA ASN A 185 12.86 13.39 -4.44
C ASN A 185 13.27 14.83 -4.78
N ASP A 186 12.89 15.79 -3.93
CA ASP A 186 13.23 17.22 -4.07
C ASP A 186 14.63 17.53 -3.57
N GLN A 187 15.39 16.56 -3.06
CA GLN A 187 16.69 16.75 -2.38
C GLN A 187 16.62 17.78 -1.23
N ALA A 188 15.46 17.90 -0.61
CA ALA A 188 15.17 18.88 0.43
C ALA A 188 15.40 18.33 1.85
N SER A 189 15.85 17.08 1.99
CA SER A 189 16.10 16.44 3.28
C SER A 189 17.20 15.38 3.16
N ASP A 190 18.11 15.35 4.14
CA ASP A 190 19.15 14.33 4.29
C ASP A 190 18.68 13.14 5.14
N LEU A 191 17.40 13.12 5.55
CA LEU A 191 16.83 12.08 6.40
C LEU A 191 16.77 10.76 5.63
N SER A 192 17.57 9.79 6.06
CA SER A 192 17.55 8.44 5.50
C SER A 192 16.22 7.71 5.79
N LYS A 193 15.92 6.68 5.00
CA LYS A 193 14.75 5.83 5.22
C LYS A 193 14.76 5.19 6.60
N ASP A 194 15.90 4.65 7.00
CA ASP A 194 16.05 3.95 8.28
C ASP A 194 15.86 4.89 9.47
N GLU A 195 16.38 6.11 9.40
CA GLU A 195 16.13 7.14 10.41
C GLU A 195 14.67 7.53 10.48
N ALA A 196 13.99 7.70 9.34
CA ALA A 196 12.58 8.03 9.29
C ALA A 196 11.71 6.90 9.90
N ILE A 197 12.01 5.64 9.56
CA ILE A 197 11.37 4.45 10.15
C ILE A 197 11.58 4.42 11.67
N ALA A 198 12.82 4.62 12.13
CA ALA A 198 13.15 4.60 13.55
C ALA A 198 12.41 5.70 14.33
N LEU A 199 12.36 6.94 13.79
CA LEU A 199 11.63 8.06 14.40
C LEU A 199 10.13 7.79 14.50
N MET A 200 9.51 7.33 13.42
CA MET A 200 8.07 7.06 13.41
C MET A 200 7.70 5.86 14.27
N SER A 201 8.52 4.83 14.28
CA SER A 201 8.36 3.68 15.17
C SER A 201 8.48 4.07 16.65
N ALA A 202 9.44 4.92 16.99
CA ALA A 202 9.61 5.42 18.34
C ALA A 202 8.43 6.30 18.79
N LEU A 203 7.93 7.16 17.90
CA LEU A 203 6.75 7.99 18.16
C LEU A 203 5.51 7.12 18.37
N ALA A 204 5.23 6.19 17.46
CA ALA A 204 4.09 5.29 17.56
C ALA A 204 4.14 4.43 18.83
N TRP A 205 5.30 3.84 19.13
CA TRP A 205 5.46 2.98 20.31
C TRP A 205 5.33 3.75 21.63
N ARG A 206 5.94 4.92 21.74
CA ARG A 206 5.84 5.75 22.95
C ARG A 206 4.41 6.24 23.19
N GLY A 207 3.70 6.62 22.14
CA GLY A 207 2.31 6.95 22.21
C GLY A 207 1.45 5.76 22.68
N ILE A 208 1.67 4.56 22.12
CA ILE A 208 0.94 3.34 22.50
C ILE A 208 1.29 2.89 23.92
N SER A 209 2.56 2.86 24.29
CA SER A 209 3.01 2.40 25.61
C SER A 209 2.59 3.31 26.76
N GLY A 210 2.32 4.58 26.47
CA GLY A 210 1.78 5.55 27.43
C GLY A 210 0.24 5.66 27.41
N PHE A 211 -0.45 4.84 26.62
CA PHE A 211 -1.90 4.91 26.48
C PHE A 211 -2.57 4.40 27.77
N PRO A 212 -3.49 5.17 28.38
CA PRO A 212 -4.13 4.75 29.61
C PRO A 212 -4.99 3.51 29.39
N LEU A 213 -4.94 2.58 30.32
CA LEU A 213 -5.83 1.42 30.34
C LEU A 213 -7.30 1.85 30.39
N GLN A 214 -8.24 1.02 29.96
CA GLN A 214 -9.68 1.34 29.91
C GLN A 214 -10.24 1.90 31.21
N SER A 215 -9.70 1.46 32.37
CA SER A 215 -10.06 1.96 33.71
C SER A 215 -9.71 3.44 33.88
N ASP A 216 -8.56 3.85 33.38
CA ASP A 216 -8.02 5.20 33.57
C ASP A 216 -8.71 6.21 32.66
N LEU A 217 -9.03 5.80 31.40
CA LEU A 217 -9.83 6.62 30.49
C LEU A 217 -11.24 6.93 31.03
N ARG A 218 -11.90 5.99 31.69
CA ARG A 218 -13.23 6.21 32.29
C ARG A 218 -13.17 7.16 33.48
N LEU A 219 -12.09 7.08 34.27
CA LEU A 219 -11.89 7.98 35.42
C LEU A 219 -11.61 9.42 34.97
N ASP A 220 -10.86 9.62 33.90
CA ASP A 220 -10.55 10.95 33.37
C ASP A 220 -11.79 11.60 32.70
N VAL A 221 -12.59 10.85 31.97
CA VAL A 221 -13.84 11.35 31.38
C VAL A 221 -14.83 11.72 32.52
N ALA A 222 -14.98 10.88 33.54
CA ALA A 222 -15.86 11.16 34.68
C ALA A 222 -15.37 12.36 35.49
N ARG A 223 -14.05 12.58 35.63
CA ARG A 223 -13.49 13.79 36.27
C ARG A 223 -13.78 15.06 35.48
N THR A 224 -13.67 14.99 34.16
CA THR A 224 -13.95 16.13 33.28
C THR A 224 -15.43 16.53 33.34
N GLU A 225 -16.33 15.56 33.34
CA GLU A 225 -17.77 15.78 33.48
C GLU A 225 -18.15 16.35 34.88
N ALA A 226 -17.56 15.85 35.96
CA ALA A 226 -17.76 16.34 37.29
C ALA A 226 -17.27 17.79 37.50
N SER A 227 -16.17 18.18 36.80
CA SER A 227 -15.65 19.55 36.86
C SER A 227 -16.50 20.54 36.07
N SER A 228 -17.23 20.11 35.08
CA SER A 228 -18.12 20.95 34.25
C SER A 228 -19.50 21.21 34.90
N THR A 229 -19.85 20.45 35.95
CA THR A 229 -21.16 20.50 36.61
C THR A 229 -21.15 21.27 37.92
N SER A 230 -20.15 22.10 38.22
CA SER A 230 -20.18 22.97 39.39
C SER A 230 -21.35 23.97 39.29
N PRO A 231 -22.26 24.01 40.24
CA PRO A 231 -23.41 24.91 40.21
C PRO A 231 -22.93 26.36 40.35
N VAL A 232 -23.36 27.20 39.45
CA VAL A 232 -23.23 28.65 39.53
C VAL A 232 -24.04 29.08 40.80
N ALA A 233 -23.35 29.65 41.77
CA ALA A 233 -23.98 30.22 42.94
C ALA A 233 -24.97 31.32 42.52
N PRO A 234 -26.20 31.42 43.12
CA PRO A 234 -27.13 32.47 42.78
C PRO A 234 -26.59 33.82 43.24
N PRO A 235 -26.84 34.93 42.48
CA PRO A 235 -26.44 36.26 42.87
C PRO A 235 -27.23 36.70 44.08
N GLY A 236 -26.52 37.16 45.15
CA GLY A 236 -27.05 37.81 46.32
C GLY A 236 -27.46 39.26 46.03
#